data_5f63e652c572fd8cc4d3f6f7adcaec22
#
_entry.id   5f63e652c572fd8cc4d3f6f7adcaec22
#
_cell.length_a   1.000
_cell.length_b   1.000
_cell.length_c   1.000
_cell.angle_alpha   90.00
_cell.angle_beta   90.00
_cell.angle_gamma   90.00
#
_symmetry.space_group_name_H-M   'P 1'
#
loop_
_entity.id
_entity.type
_entity.pdbx_description
1 polymer ?
#
loop_
_entity_poly.entity_id
_entity_poly.type
_entity_poly.pdbx_seq_one_letter_code
_entity_poly.pdbx_strand_id
1 'polypeptide(L)'
;MRNMKEFPFYPSESVADWVMPWPSFEVDAERTGLMVIDYQNYSVNPQCGLTSMIKKRYPAIAEYYVPRIKQTVQNTRRILDAFRRSNRRVIFTRHGALLPDSSDMIARRRKRDMDAVVMTESPSLWCKGSFEHEIITELAPRDNELVIDKNTSSPFNGTGVDHLLRNMNLNTLVMTGMATDMCGETTARDAADRGYNVIVVDDAVATFVAEHHRAALSALARVFGQVWDTEKVLSL
;
A
#
# COMPACT_ATOMS: atom_id res chain seq x y z
N MET A 1 -1.09 29.80 4.88
CA MET A 1 -0.81 29.19 3.56
C MET A 1 0.36 28.23 3.75
N ARG A 2 0.16 26.92 3.60
CA ARG A 2 1.28 25.96 3.59
C ARG A 2 2.15 26.22 2.38
N ASN A 3 3.45 26.24 2.58
CA ASN A 3 4.42 26.46 1.52
C ASN A 3 4.38 25.28 0.54
N MET A 4 3.80 25.45 -0.63
CA MET A 4 3.62 24.38 -1.65
C MET A 4 4.93 23.71 -2.07
N LYS A 5 6.09 24.27 -1.74
CA LYS A 5 7.42 23.68 -1.99
C LYS A 5 7.74 22.46 -1.10
N GLU A 6 6.95 22.22 -0.03
CA GLU A 6 7.16 21.08 0.88
C GLU A 6 6.53 19.77 0.42
N PHE A 7 5.75 19.80 -0.67
CA PHE A 7 5.09 18.61 -1.20
C PHE A 7 5.54 18.32 -2.63
N PRO A 8 6.47 17.36 -2.82
CA PRO A 8 6.96 17.00 -4.16
C PRO A 8 5.89 16.43 -5.10
N PHE A 9 4.67 16.20 -4.60
CA PHE A 9 3.53 15.59 -5.33
C PHE A 9 2.52 16.58 -5.86
N TYR A 10 2.64 17.85 -5.55
CA TYR A 10 1.76 18.84 -6.17
C TYR A 10 2.12 18.98 -7.64
N PRO A 11 1.30 18.42 -8.56
CA PRO A 11 1.57 18.62 -9.96
C PRO A 11 1.20 20.05 -10.30
N SER A 12 2.13 20.78 -10.84
CA SER A 12 1.91 22.00 -11.61
C SER A 12 1.22 23.16 -10.90
N GLU A 13 1.50 24.35 -11.37
CA GLU A 13 0.84 25.62 -11.06
C GLU A 13 -0.68 25.57 -11.14
N SER A 14 -1.25 24.62 -11.91
CA SER A 14 -2.71 24.47 -12.07
C SER A 14 -3.48 24.05 -10.81
N VAL A 15 -2.80 23.58 -9.76
CA VAL A 15 -3.41 23.29 -8.45
C VAL A 15 -3.05 24.31 -7.37
N ALA A 16 -2.26 25.33 -7.71
CA ALA A 16 -1.94 26.42 -6.79
C ALA A 16 -3.21 27.15 -6.32
N ASP A 17 -4.21 27.24 -7.20
CA ASP A 17 -5.49 27.93 -6.98
C ASP A 17 -6.59 26.98 -6.47
N TRP A 18 -6.22 25.85 -5.87
CA TRP A 18 -7.22 24.95 -5.27
C TRP A 18 -8.05 25.69 -4.21
N VAL A 19 -9.35 25.80 -4.46
CA VAL A 19 -10.25 26.63 -3.67
C VAL A 19 -10.69 26.00 -2.34
N MET A 20 -10.43 24.70 -2.15
CA MET A 20 -10.79 23.99 -0.92
C MET A 20 -9.56 23.79 -0.03
N PRO A 21 -9.70 23.87 1.30
CA PRO A 21 -8.57 23.58 2.19
C PRO A 21 -8.12 22.11 2.04
N TRP A 22 -6.80 21.92 2.10
CA TRP A 22 -6.21 20.59 2.13
C TRP A 22 -6.57 19.84 3.42
N PRO A 23 -6.71 18.51 3.40
CA PRO A 23 -6.95 17.71 4.59
C PRO A 23 -5.95 18.05 5.70
N SER A 24 -6.47 18.46 6.84
CA SER A 24 -5.68 18.81 8.01
C SER A 24 -6.27 18.15 9.24
N PHE A 25 -5.44 17.42 9.99
CA PHE A 25 -5.82 16.77 11.24
C PHE A 25 -4.60 16.67 12.14
N GLU A 26 -4.86 16.61 13.45
CA GLU A 26 -3.85 16.27 14.43
C GLU A 26 -3.66 14.75 14.49
N VAL A 27 -2.42 14.32 14.69
CA VAL A 27 -2.08 12.90 14.77
C VAL A 27 -1.85 12.53 16.23
N ASP A 28 -2.73 11.68 16.74
CA ASP A 28 -2.58 11.04 18.04
C ASP A 28 -1.77 9.75 17.86
N ALA A 29 -0.55 9.72 18.37
CA ALA A 29 0.36 8.60 18.22
C ALA A 29 -0.20 7.29 18.81
N GLU A 30 -0.96 7.35 19.92
CA GLU A 30 -1.54 6.19 20.60
C GLU A 30 -2.72 5.59 19.81
N ARG A 31 -3.35 6.39 18.94
CA ARG A 31 -4.45 5.99 18.09
C ARG A 31 -4.04 5.86 16.60
N THR A 32 -2.73 5.76 16.37
CA THR A 32 -2.16 5.63 15.03
C THR A 32 -1.66 4.20 14.79
N GLY A 33 -2.16 3.57 13.73
CA GLY A 33 -1.71 2.26 13.26
C GLY A 33 -0.92 2.34 11.94
N LEU A 34 0.05 1.45 11.78
CA LEU A 34 0.74 1.23 10.49
C LEU A 34 0.00 0.15 9.69
N MET A 35 -0.40 0.46 8.47
CA MET A 35 -0.94 -0.51 7.52
C MET A 35 0.07 -0.77 6.40
N VAL A 36 0.59 -1.99 6.36
CA VAL A 36 1.55 -2.47 5.35
C VAL A 36 0.78 -3.23 4.28
N ILE A 37 0.64 -2.63 3.09
CA ILE A 37 -0.26 -3.11 2.05
C ILE A 37 0.50 -3.96 1.03
N ASP A 38 0.17 -5.25 0.95
CA ASP A 38 0.48 -6.19 -0.14
C ASP A 38 1.97 -6.27 -0.54
N TYR A 39 2.90 -6.15 0.40
CA TYR A 39 4.32 -6.44 0.16
C TYR A 39 4.58 -7.96 0.11
N GLN A 40 4.03 -8.60 -0.90
CA GLN A 40 4.04 -10.04 -1.08
C GLN A 40 5.12 -10.48 -2.09
N ASN A 41 5.54 -11.75 -2.02
CA ASN A 41 6.56 -12.27 -2.93
C ASN A 41 6.19 -12.09 -4.40
N TYR A 42 4.95 -12.33 -4.81
CA TYR A 42 4.56 -12.17 -6.21
C TYR A 42 4.74 -10.74 -6.74
N SER A 43 4.62 -9.74 -5.88
CA SER A 43 4.63 -8.33 -6.28
C SER A 43 6.01 -7.68 -6.20
N VAL A 44 6.82 -8.01 -5.20
CA VAL A 44 8.06 -7.28 -4.93
C VAL A 44 9.34 -8.15 -4.96
N ASN A 45 9.23 -9.47 -4.92
CA ASN A 45 10.40 -10.34 -4.96
C ASN A 45 11.05 -10.28 -6.35
N PRO A 46 12.35 -9.92 -6.46
CA PRO A 46 13.01 -9.77 -7.75
C PRO A 46 13.25 -11.09 -8.50
N GLN A 47 13.01 -12.23 -7.86
CA GLN A 47 13.27 -13.58 -8.41
C GLN A 47 12.00 -14.28 -8.91
N CYS A 48 10.82 -13.76 -8.59
CA CYS A 48 9.55 -14.38 -9.00
C CYS A 48 8.47 -13.32 -9.32
N GLY A 49 7.33 -13.78 -9.78
CA GLY A 49 6.12 -12.98 -9.99
C GLY A 49 6.31 -11.75 -10.90
N LEU A 50 5.62 -10.67 -10.55
CA LEU A 50 5.56 -9.45 -11.35
C LEU A 50 6.92 -8.76 -11.49
N THR A 51 7.70 -8.65 -10.43
CA THR A 51 9.00 -7.97 -10.50
C THR A 51 9.97 -8.71 -11.42
N SER A 52 10.03 -10.05 -11.34
CA SER A 52 10.84 -10.86 -12.25
C SER A 52 10.40 -10.70 -13.69
N MET A 53 9.10 -10.77 -13.96
CA MET A 53 8.51 -10.59 -15.28
C MET A 53 8.81 -9.20 -15.87
N ILE A 54 8.64 -8.14 -15.07
CA ILE A 54 8.93 -6.76 -15.48
C ILE A 54 10.41 -6.61 -15.87
N LYS A 55 11.32 -7.15 -15.08
CA LYS A 55 12.77 -7.12 -15.41
C LYS A 55 13.08 -7.80 -16.75
N LYS A 56 12.41 -8.90 -17.05
CA LYS A 56 12.66 -9.68 -18.26
C LYS A 56 12.01 -9.07 -19.51
N ARG A 57 10.79 -8.56 -19.39
CA ARG A 57 9.94 -8.20 -20.54
C ARG A 57 9.74 -6.70 -20.76
N TYR A 58 9.93 -5.87 -19.73
CA TYR A 58 9.63 -4.44 -19.74
C TYR A 58 10.77 -3.61 -19.14
N PRO A 59 11.96 -3.57 -19.79
CA PRO A 59 13.15 -2.93 -19.22
C PRO A 59 12.92 -1.44 -18.89
N ALA A 60 12.18 -0.70 -19.70
CA ALA A 60 11.87 0.70 -19.42
C ALA A 60 11.03 0.89 -18.13
N ILE A 61 10.12 -0.04 -17.84
CA ILE A 61 9.39 -0.03 -16.55
C ILE A 61 10.33 -0.44 -15.42
N ALA A 62 11.21 -1.41 -15.66
CA ALA A 62 12.13 -1.92 -14.65
C ALA A 62 13.12 -0.85 -14.16
N GLU A 63 13.54 0.08 -15.01
CA GLU A 63 14.44 1.20 -14.66
C GLU A 63 13.85 2.08 -13.55
N TYR A 64 12.57 2.32 -13.55
CA TYR A 64 11.87 3.04 -12.48
C TYR A 64 11.47 2.11 -11.32
N TYR A 65 10.80 1.00 -11.65
CA TYR A 65 10.11 0.17 -10.68
C TYR A 65 11.04 -0.57 -9.71
N VAL A 66 12.14 -1.14 -10.23
CA VAL A 66 13.01 -1.99 -9.40
C VAL A 66 13.76 -1.19 -8.33
N PRO A 67 14.40 -0.03 -8.63
CA PRO A 67 14.98 0.83 -7.60
C PRO A 67 13.93 1.33 -6.61
N ARG A 68 12.73 1.68 -7.10
CA ARG A 68 11.64 2.18 -6.27
C ARG A 68 11.20 1.11 -5.24
N ILE A 69 10.98 -0.13 -5.66
CA ILE A 69 10.63 -1.24 -4.75
C ILE A 69 11.70 -1.42 -3.69
N LYS A 70 12.98 -1.42 -4.07
CA LYS A 70 14.07 -1.55 -3.10
C LYS A 70 14.02 -0.45 -2.04
N GLN A 71 13.83 0.79 -2.46
CA GLN A 71 13.72 1.94 -1.57
C GLN A 71 12.51 1.81 -0.64
N THR A 72 11.33 1.52 -1.19
CA THR A 72 10.09 1.46 -0.40
C THR A 72 10.09 0.33 0.62
N VAL A 73 10.68 -0.81 0.31
CA VAL A 73 10.88 -1.92 1.26
C VAL A 73 11.79 -1.48 2.41
N GLN A 74 12.91 -0.81 2.11
CA GLN A 74 13.82 -0.29 3.15
C GLN A 74 13.14 0.73 4.05
N ASN A 75 12.41 1.68 3.48
CA ASN A 75 11.70 2.71 4.22
C ASN A 75 10.55 2.13 5.05
N THR A 76 9.76 1.22 4.47
CA THR A 76 8.72 0.50 5.23
C THR A 76 9.33 -0.28 6.40
N ARG A 77 10.49 -0.90 6.22
CA ARG A 77 11.19 -1.58 7.31
C ARG A 77 11.56 -0.63 8.45
N ARG A 78 12.07 0.56 8.14
CA ARG A 78 12.41 1.59 9.14
C ARG A 78 11.17 2.02 9.93
N ILE A 79 10.07 2.30 9.24
CA ILE A 79 8.78 2.66 9.85
C ILE A 79 8.25 1.51 10.71
N LEU A 80 8.24 0.30 10.19
CA LEU A 80 7.80 -0.91 10.88
C LEU A 80 8.58 -1.14 12.18
N ASP A 81 9.90 -1.01 12.14
CA ASP A 81 10.75 -1.14 13.31
C ASP A 81 10.47 -0.02 14.35
N ALA A 82 10.16 1.21 13.91
CA ALA A 82 9.77 2.30 14.81
C ALA A 82 8.43 2.02 15.50
N PHE A 83 7.40 1.60 14.75
CA PHE A 83 6.10 1.23 15.32
C PHE A 83 6.21 0.07 16.31
N ARG A 84 7.02 -0.95 15.98
CA ARG A 84 7.30 -2.09 16.87
C ARG A 84 8.01 -1.69 18.15
N ARG A 85 8.99 -0.78 18.07
CA ARG A 85 9.68 -0.28 19.27
C ARG A 85 8.77 0.53 20.19
N SER A 86 7.83 1.28 19.61
CA SER A 86 6.85 2.08 20.35
C SER A 86 5.62 1.28 20.76
N ASN A 87 5.59 -0.05 20.51
CA ASN A 87 4.45 -0.93 20.78
C ASN A 87 3.13 -0.46 20.11
N ARG A 88 3.23 0.24 18.98
CA ARG A 88 2.07 0.69 18.21
C ARG A 88 1.54 -0.44 17.33
N ARG A 89 0.28 -0.35 16.94
CA ARG A 89 -0.38 -1.38 16.14
C ARG A 89 0.14 -1.42 14.72
N VAL A 90 0.39 -2.65 14.23
CA VAL A 90 0.77 -2.94 12.87
C VAL A 90 -0.25 -3.90 12.25
N ILE A 91 -0.68 -3.58 11.06
CA ILE A 91 -1.64 -4.34 10.27
C ILE A 91 -1.03 -4.60 8.90
N PHE A 92 -1.05 -5.85 8.48
CA PHE A 92 -0.65 -6.27 7.14
C PHE A 92 -1.85 -6.65 6.33
N THR A 93 -1.80 -6.39 5.01
CA THR A 93 -2.74 -6.99 4.08
C THR A 93 -2.01 -7.89 3.09
N ARG A 94 -2.68 -8.97 2.65
CA ARG A 94 -2.25 -9.85 1.57
C ARG A 94 -3.37 -9.98 0.57
N HIS A 95 -3.08 -9.66 -0.68
CA HIS A 95 -4.04 -9.77 -1.78
C HIS A 95 -3.84 -11.08 -2.52
N GLY A 96 -4.95 -11.75 -2.84
CA GLY A 96 -4.97 -12.97 -3.64
C GLY A 96 -6.28 -13.72 -3.51
N ALA A 97 -6.39 -14.85 -4.21
CA ALA A 97 -7.50 -15.76 -4.02
C ALA A 97 -7.44 -16.41 -2.64
N LEU A 98 -8.58 -16.54 -1.98
CA LEU A 98 -8.69 -17.25 -0.69
C LEU A 98 -8.87 -18.75 -0.90
N LEU A 99 -9.40 -19.14 -2.07
CA LEU A 99 -9.59 -20.54 -2.49
C LEU A 99 -8.60 -20.90 -3.59
N PRO A 100 -8.10 -22.15 -3.62
CA PRO A 100 -7.12 -22.58 -4.62
C PRO A 100 -7.62 -22.50 -6.07
N ASP A 101 -8.92 -22.62 -6.31
CA ASP A 101 -9.54 -22.52 -7.62
C ASP A 101 -9.91 -21.08 -8.02
N SER A 102 -9.64 -20.12 -7.13
CA SER A 102 -9.95 -18.69 -7.32
C SER A 102 -11.42 -18.37 -7.62
N SER A 103 -12.35 -19.27 -7.24
CA SER A 103 -13.79 -19.08 -7.43
C SER A 103 -14.36 -17.91 -6.59
N ASP A 104 -13.66 -17.55 -5.53
CA ASP A 104 -13.95 -16.41 -4.65
C ASP A 104 -13.61 -15.04 -5.23
N MET A 105 -12.91 -14.99 -6.38
CA MET A 105 -12.55 -13.74 -7.02
C MET A 105 -13.58 -13.32 -8.06
N ILE A 106 -13.82 -11.99 -8.19
CA ILE A 106 -14.68 -11.48 -9.27
C ILE A 106 -14.13 -11.86 -10.64
N ALA A 107 -15.00 -12.20 -11.59
CA ALA A 107 -14.64 -12.81 -12.87
C ALA A 107 -13.58 -12.02 -13.67
N ARG A 108 -13.72 -10.69 -13.78
CA ARG A 108 -12.74 -9.84 -14.50
C ARG A 108 -11.36 -9.86 -13.84
N ARG A 109 -11.30 -9.94 -12.52
CA ARG A 109 -10.04 -9.99 -11.77
C ARG A 109 -9.39 -11.35 -11.94
N ARG A 110 -10.16 -12.43 -11.76
CA ARG A 110 -9.70 -13.80 -11.96
C ARG A 110 -9.10 -13.99 -13.35
N LYS A 111 -9.80 -13.52 -14.41
CA LYS A 111 -9.26 -13.59 -15.77
C LYS A 111 -7.91 -12.89 -15.91
N ARG A 112 -7.81 -11.65 -15.43
CA ARG A 112 -6.56 -10.88 -15.46
C ARG A 112 -5.41 -11.57 -14.72
N ASP A 113 -5.71 -12.11 -13.54
CA ASP A 113 -4.71 -12.76 -12.71
C ASP A 113 -4.29 -14.12 -13.29
N MET A 114 -5.20 -14.84 -13.99
CA MET A 114 -4.83 -16.03 -14.77
C MET A 114 -3.91 -15.69 -15.95
N ASP A 115 -4.19 -14.61 -16.66
CA ASP A 115 -3.30 -14.12 -17.74
C ASP A 115 -1.91 -13.76 -17.15
N ALA A 116 -1.87 -13.11 -15.99
CA ALA A 116 -0.64 -12.75 -15.31
C ALA A 116 0.15 -13.98 -14.80
N VAL A 117 -0.52 -15.02 -14.32
CA VAL A 117 0.12 -16.30 -13.94
C VAL A 117 0.87 -16.91 -15.13
N VAL A 118 0.25 -16.96 -16.30
CA VAL A 118 0.91 -17.44 -17.52
C VAL A 118 2.12 -16.55 -17.87
N MET A 119 1.98 -15.23 -17.77
CA MET A 119 3.04 -14.28 -18.10
C MET A 119 4.21 -14.33 -17.11
N THR A 120 3.94 -14.58 -15.84
CA THR A 120 4.93 -14.60 -14.76
C THR A 120 5.52 -15.98 -14.51
N GLU A 121 5.00 -17.01 -15.19
CA GLU A 121 5.35 -18.42 -14.94
C GLU A 121 5.11 -18.82 -13.46
N SER A 122 4.15 -18.17 -12.81
CA SER A 122 3.81 -18.45 -11.41
C SER A 122 3.06 -19.78 -11.30
N PRO A 123 3.37 -20.62 -10.30
CA PRO A 123 2.71 -21.91 -10.11
C PRO A 123 1.27 -21.76 -9.57
N SER A 124 0.87 -20.58 -9.13
CA SER A 124 -0.43 -20.34 -8.54
C SER A 124 -1.00 -18.97 -8.93
N LEU A 125 -2.30 -18.78 -8.66
CA LEU A 125 -2.97 -17.46 -8.73
C LEU A 125 -2.70 -16.63 -7.46
N TRP A 126 -1.50 -16.75 -6.90
CA TRP A 126 -1.16 -16.08 -5.64
C TRP A 126 -2.18 -16.35 -4.56
N CYS A 127 -2.68 -17.58 -4.54
CA CYS A 127 -3.71 -17.97 -3.58
C CYS A 127 -3.12 -18.08 -2.18
N LYS A 128 -3.98 -17.89 -1.20
CA LYS A 128 -3.66 -18.05 0.21
C LYS A 128 -2.95 -19.39 0.46
N GLY A 129 -1.82 -19.33 1.16
CA GLY A 129 -0.97 -20.48 1.47
C GLY A 129 0.12 -20.76 0.43
N SER A 130 0.16 -20.04 -0.72
CA SER A 130 1.29 -20.12 -1.65
C SER A 130 2.44 -19.21 -1.22
N PHE A 131 3.66 -19.55 -1.65
CA PHE A 131 4.84 -18.71 -1.41
C PHE A 131 4.65 -17.29 -1.97
N GLU A 132 4.05 -17.18 -3.14
CA GLU A 132 3.79 -15.88 -3.78
C GLU A 132 2.83 -15.00 -2.98
N HIS A 133 1.92 -15.60 -2.23
CA HIS A 133 0.96 -14.87 -1.40
C HIS A 133 1.58 -14.36 -0.09
N GLU A 134 2.66 -14.96 0.38
CA GLU A 134 3.27 -14.55 1.64
C GLU A 134 3.97 -13.18 1.55
N ILE A 135 3.96 -12.45 2.67
CA ILE A 135 4.73 -11.21 2.84
C ILE A 135 6.22 -11.56 2.71
N ILE A 136 6.98 -10.67 2.06
CA ILE A 136 8.43 -10.84 1.93
C ILE A 136 9.12 -10.94 3.29
N THR A 137 10.18 -11.71 3.36
CA THR A 137 10.90 -12.01 4.62
C THR A 137 11.40 -10.74 5.33
N GLU A 138 11.81 -9.73 4.57
CA GLU A 138 12.29 -8.45 5.10
C GLU A 138 11.25 -7.70 5.94
N LEU A 139 9.97 -7.94 5.67
CA LEU A 139 8.85 -7.27 6.35
C LEU A 139 7.96 -8.27 7.11
N ALA A 140 8.42 -9.50 7.33
CA ALA A 140 7.61 -10.57 7.90
C ALA A 140 6.82 -10.12 9.15
N PRO A 141 5.50 -10.41 9.20
CA PRO A 141 4.68 -10.13 10.38
C PRO A 141 5.17 -10.90 11.60
N ARG A 142 4.91 -10.34 12.79
CA ARG A 142 5.07 -11.04 14.08
C ARG A 142 3.75 -11.69 14.49
N ASP A 143 3.80 -12.65 15.39
CA ASP A 143 2.62 -13.40 15.87
C ASP A 143 1.53 -12.51 16.50
N ASN A 144 1.91 -11.36 17.03
CA ASN A 144 1.00 -10.39 17.65
C ASN A 144 0.55 -9.27 16.70
N GLU A 145 0.84 -9.36 15.41
CA GLU A 145 0.46 -8.39 14.40
C GLU A 145 -0.68 -8.94 13.53
N LEU A 146 -1.62 -8.07 13.17
CA LEU A 146 -2.79 -8.47 12.40
C LEU A 146 -2.44 -8.64 10.92
N VAL A 147 -2.79 -9.79 10.34
CA VAL A 147 -2.67 -10.07 8.91
C VAL A 147 -4.05 -10.29 8.32
N ILE A 148 -4.43 -9.49 7.33
CA ILE A 148 -5.72 -9.54 6.64
C ILE A 148 -5.54 -10.09 5.23
N ASP A 149 -6.07 -11.26 4.96
CA ASP A 149 -6.18 -11.79 3.59
C ASP A 149 -7.40 -11.18 2.90
N LYS A 150 -7.21 -10.69 1.68
CA LYS A 150 -8.26 -10.05 0.88
C LYS A 150 -8.23 -10.47 -0.58
N ASN A 151 -9.40 -10.62 -1.18
CA ASN A 151 -9.59 -10.89 -2.61
C ASN A 151 -10.08 -9.65 -3.40
N THR A 152 -10.07 -8.49 -2.74
CA THR A 152 -10.45 -7.17 -3.28
C THR A 152 -9.27 -6.20 -3.20
N SER A 153 -9.35 -5.06 -3.87
CA SER A 153 -8.28 -4.05 -3.81
C SER A 153 -8.15 -3.45 -2.41
N SER A 154 -9.25 -3.09 -1.78
CA SER A 154 -9.27 -2.55 -0.41
C SER A 154 -9.69 -3.61 0.60
N PRO A 155 -9.00 -3.74 1.75
CA PRO A 155 -9.41 -4.65 2.83
C PRO A 155 -10.75 -4.23 3.47
N PHE A 156 -11.19 -3.00 3.30
CA PHE A 156 -12.50 -2.55 3.78
C PHE A 156 -13.67 -3.19 3.02
N ASN A 157 -13.41 -3.76 1.85
CA ASN A 157 -14.41 -4.45 1.04
C ASN A 157 -14.25 -5.98 1.21
N GLY A 158 -15.18 -6.59 1.91
CA GLY A 158 -15.25 -8.05 2.07
C GLY A 158 -14.45 -8.64 3.24
N THR A 159 -13.87 -7.80 4.11
CA THR A 159 -13.24 -8.26 5.36
C THR A 159 -13.78 -7.52 6.59
N GLY A 160 -13.44 -8.01 7.77
CA GLY A 160 -13.80 -7.37 9.05
C GLY A 160 -12.83 -6.25 9.48
N VAL A 161 -11.96 -5.71 8.58
CA VAL A 161 -10.88 -4.81 8.97
C VAL A 161 -11.37 -3.55 9.69
N ASP A 162 -12.44 -2.91 9.23
CA ASP A 162 -12.98 -1.69 9.88
C ASP A 162 -13.35 -1.95 11.34
N HIS A 163 -14.05 -3.06 11.59
CA HIS A 163 -14.39 -3.46 12.95
C HIS A 163 -13.16 -3.72 13.82
N LEU A 164 -12.15 -4.39 13.30
CA LEU A 164 -10.90 -4.67 14.01
C LEU A 164 -10.13 -3.39 14.34
N LEU A 165 -10.02 -2.46 13.40
CA LEU A 165 -9.34 -1.17 13.61
C LEU A 165 -10.03 -0.33 14.68
N ARG A 166 -11.39 -0.30 14.69
CA ARG A 166 -12.16 0.40 15.71
C ARG A 166 -12.01 -0.23 17.09
N ASN A 167 -12.01 -1.55 17.17
CA ASN A 167 -11.77 -2.27 18.44
C ASN A 167 -10.36 -2.01 19.00
N MET A 168 -9.39 -1.76 18.13
CA MET A 168 -8.04 -1.32 18.52
C MET A 168 -7.95 0.18 18.84
N ASN A 169 -9.07 0.91 18.84
CA ASN A 169 -9.17 2.36 19.07
C ASN A 169 -8.34 3.21 18.09
N LEU A 170 -8.12 2.72 16.87
CA LEU A 170 -7.38 3.45 15.85
C LEU A 170 -8.27 4.48 15.15
N ASN A 171 -7.75 5.68 14.94
CA ASN A 171 -8.38 6.74 14.15
C ASN A 171 -7.47 7.29 13.04
N THR A 172 -6.18 6.93 13.07
CA THR A 172 -5.20 7.36 12.08
C THR A 172 -4.47 6.15 11.51
N LEU A 173 -4.33 6.09 10.19
CA LEU A 173 -3.65 5.02 9.48
C LEU A 173 -2.48 5.60 8.67
N VAL A 174 -1.27 5.19 9.02
CA VAL A 174 -0.06 5.39 8.21
C VAL A 174 0.01 4.23 7.23
N MET A 175 0.03 4.51 5.93
CA MET A 175 -0.07 3.50 4.87
C MET A 175 1.22 3.42 4.07
N THR A 176 1.76 2.21 3.96
CA THR A 176 2.88 1.84 3.10
C THR A 176 2.49 0.67 2.21
N GLY A 177 3.23 0.38 1.14
CA GLY A 177 2.96 -0.83 0.35
C GLY A 177 2.75 -0.62 -1.13
N MET A 178 1.98 -1.53 -1.75
CA MET A 178 1.73 -1.47 -3.18
C MET A 178 0.35 -2.05 -3.61
N ALA A 179 -0.13 -1.69 -4.80
CA ALA A 179 0.42 -0.63 -5.63
C ALA A 179 -0.24 0.71 -5.28
N THR A 180 0.52 1.82 -5.38
CA THR A 180 0.06 3.17 -4.97
C THR A 180 -1.30 3.52 -5.56
N ASP A 181 -1.48 3.33 -6.86
CA ASP A 181 -2.68 3.67 -7.65
C ASP A 181 -3.75 2.55 -7.70
N MET A 182 -3.54 1.46 -6.96
CA MET A 182 -4.44 0.30 -6.92
C MET A 182 -4.89 0.03 -5.48
N CYS A 183 -4.30 -0.98 -4.83
CA CYS A 183 -4.66 -1.35 -3.46
C CYS A 183 -4.38 -0.21 -2.47
N GLY A 184 -3.28 0.53 -2.64
CA GLY A 184 -2.93 1.69 -1.82
C GLY A 184 -4.01 2.77 -1.89
N GLU A 185 -4.28 3.30 -3.09
CA GLU A 185 -5.26 4.37 -3.30
C GLU A 185 -6.68 3.95 -2.90
N THR A 186 -7.11 2.74 -3.32
CA THR A 186 -8.46 2.27 -2.98
C THR A 186 -8.64 2.11 -1.46
N THR A 187 -7.62 1.59 -0.78
CA THR A 187 -7.64 1.47 0.69
C THR A 187 -7.68 2.84 1.37
N ALA A 188 -6.88 3.79 0.89
CA ALA A 188 -6.82 5.14 1.45
C ALA A 188 -8.16 5.88 1.32
N ARG A 189 -8.81 5.80 0.16
CA ARG A 189 -10.15 6.39 -0.08
C ARG A 189 -11.20 5.74 0.82
N ASP A 190 -11.24 4.42 0.85
CA ASP A 190 -12.20 3.67 1.69
C ASP A 190 -12.01 3.96 3.19
N ALA A 191 -10.77 4.13 3.65
CA ALA A 191 -10.47 4.52 5.03
C ALA A 191 -10.94 5.95 5.33
N ALA A 192 -10.63 6.90 4.45
CA ALA A 192 -11.03 8.30 4.62
C ALA A 192 -12.56 8.45 4.66
N ASP A 193 -13.29 7.78 3.76
CA ASP A 193 -14.76 7.81 3.73
C ASP A 193 -15.41 7.18 4.98
N ARG A 194 -14.64 6.36 5.73
CA ARG A 194 -15.04 5.80 7.03
C ARG A 194 -14.62 6.66 8.23
N GLY A 195 -14.00 7.81 7.98
CA GLY A 195 -13.60 8.76 9.01
C GLY A 195 -12.24 8.51 9.65
N TYR A 196 -11.39 7.69 9.02
CA TYR A 196 -9.98 7.60 9.44
C TYR A 196 -9.18 8.79 8.91
N ASN A 197 -8.26 9.29 9.71
CA ASN A 197 -7.18 10.13 9.24
C ASN A 197 -6.19 9.27 8.46
N VAL A 198 -5.95 9.60 7.20
CA VAL A 198 -5.09 8.82 6.31
C VAL A 198 -3.78 9.56 6.05
N ILE A 199 -2.67 8.87 6.24
CA ILE A 199 -1.32 9.33 5.90
C ILE A 199 -0.72 8.29 4.95
N VAL A 200 -0.50 8.66 3.69
CA VAL A 200 0.21 7.81 2.74
C VAL A 200 1.67 8.22 2.70
N VAL A 201 2.58 7.25 2.85
CA VAL A 201 4.02 7.55 2.90
C VAL A 201 4.61 7.40 1.51
N ASP A 202 4.88 8.53 0.85
CA ASP A 202 5.33 8.57 -0.54
C ASP A 202 6.48 7.61 -0.82
N ASP A 203 7.59 7.80 -0.10
CA ASP A 203 8.83 7.05 -0.32
C ASP A 203 8.80 5.63 0.28
N ALA A 204 7.63 5.20 0.77
CA ALA A 204 7.31 3.85 1.23
C ALA A 204 6.12 3.19 0.51
N VAL A 205 5.62 3.81 -0.59
CA VAL A 205 4.65 3.21 -1.50
C VAL A 205 5.19 3.19 -2.94
N ALA A 206 4.79 2.19 -3.73
CA ALA A 206 5.25 2.03 -5.10
C ALA A 206 4.15 1.58 -6.04
N THR A 207 4.29 1.94 -7.31
CA THR A 207 3.57 1.32 -8.44
C THR A 207 4.50 1.20 -9.64
N PHE A 208 4.00 0.65 -10.75
CA PHE A 208 4.82 0.29 -11.91
C PHE A 208 5.31 1.49 -12.72
N VAL A 209 4.59 2.61 -12.66
CA VAL A 209 4.82 3.80 -13.51
C VAL A 209 4.80 5.06 -12.65
N ALA A 210 5.78 5.94 -12.83
CA ALA A 210 5.94 7.16 -12.03
C ALA A 210 4.74 8.12 -12.14
N GLU A 211 4.15 8.22 -13.33
CA GLU A 211 2.99 9.07 -13.59
C GLU A 211 1.77 8.62 -12.79
N HIS A 212 1.52 7.31 -12.73
CA HIS A 212 0.41 6.74 -11.94
C HIS A 212 0.62 6.96 -10.44
N HIS A 213 1.87 6.79 -9.98
CA HIS A 213 2.23 7.08 -8.59
C HIS A 213 1.91 8.53 -8.21
N ARG A 214 2.41 9.49 -9.00
CA ARG A 214 2.18 10.93 -8.75
C ARG A 214 0.71 11.30 -8.82
N ALA A 215 -0.03 10.79 -9.81
CA ALA A 215 -1.45 11.05 -9.97
C ALA A 215 -2.27 10.59 -8.76
N ALA A 216 -2.02 9.36 -8.29
CA ALA A 216 -2.69 8.80 -7.12
C ALA A 216 -2.41 9.62 -5.85
N LEU A 217 -1.14 9.92 -5.56
CA LEU A 217 -0.77 10.71 -4.38
C LEU A 217 -1.31 12.14 -4.43
N SER A 218 -1.30 12.76 -5.60
CA SER A 218 -1.90 14.10 -5.78
C SER A 218 -3.40 14.10 -5.48
N ALA A 219 -4.14 13.11 -5.97
CA ALA A 219 -5.57 12.98 -5.70
C ALA A 219 -5.84 12.71 -4.21
N LEU A 220 -5.06 11.85 -3.57
CA LEU A 220 -5.18 11.54 -2.15
C LEU A 220 -4.89 12.76 -1.27
N ALA A 221 -3.79 13.47 -1.52
CA ALA A 221 -3.38 14.65 -0.77
C ALA A 221 -4.41 15.77 -0.83
N ARG A 222 -5.11 15.88 -1.95
CA ARG A 222 -6.09 16.96 -2.19
C ARG A 222 -7.39 16.77 -1.42
N VAL A 223 -7.84 15.52 -1.19
CA VAL A 223 -9.19 15.24 -0.68
C VAL A 223 -9.22 14.27 0.49
N PHE A 224 -8.41 13.19 0.47
CA PHE A 224 -8.63 12.04 1.32
C PHE A 224 -7.68 11.92 2.51
N GLY A 225 -6.54 12.63 2.50
CA GLY A 225 -5.58 12.50 3.58
C GLY A 225 -4.34 13.36 3.38
N GLN A 226 -3.27 12.98 4.03
CA GLN A 226 -1.97 13.63 3.90
C GLN A 226 -0.96 12.70 3.26
N VAL A 227 -0.02 13.27 2.51
CA VAL A 227 1.13 12.56 1.98
C VAL A 227 2.38 13.02 2.74
N TRP A 228 3.07 12.06 3.37
CA TRP A 228 4.27 12.29 4.16
C TRP A 228 5.46 11.53 3.55
N ASP A 229 6.66 11.86 3.98
CA ASP A 229 7.84 11.03 3.78
C ASP A 229 8.11 10.16 5.03
N THR A 230 9.07 9.25 4.88
CA THR A 230 9.50 8.37 5.96
C THR A 230 10.01 9.14 7.18
N GLU A 231 10.79 10.22 6.98
CA GLU A 231 11.38 10.98 8.08
C GLU A 231 10.31 11.64 8.94
N LYS A 232 9.28 12.19 8.31
CA LYS A 232 8.16 12.78 9.01
C LYS A 232 7.37 11.74 9.83
N VAL A 233 7.18 10.53 9.30
CA VAL A 233 6.56 9.43 10.07
C VAL A 233 7.42 9.00 11.26
N LEU A 234 8.74 8.96 11.08
CA LEU A 234 9.66 8.58 12.17
C LEU A 234 9.76 9.63 13.28
N SER A 235 9.28 10.84 13.04
CA SER A 235 9.20 11.91 14.06
C SER A 235 7.94 11.85 14.94
N LEU A 236 7.01 10.92 14.67
CA LEU A 236 5.83 10.62 15.49
C LEU A 236 6.23 9.86 16.78
#